data_120db9b6c9c7971854d8cd8f94818b53
#
_entry.id   120db9b6c9c7971854d8cd8f94818b53
#
_cell.length_a   1.000
_cell.length_b   1.000
_cell.length_c   1.000
_cell.angle_alpha   90.00
_cell.angle_beta   90.00
_cell.angle_gamma   90.00
#
_symmetry.space_group_name_H-M   'P 1'
#
loop_
_entity.id
_entity.type
_entity.pdbx_description
1 polymer ?
#
loop_
_entity_poly.entity_id
_entity_poly.type
_entity_poly.pdbx_seq_one_letter_code
_entity_poly.pdbx_strand_id
1 'polypeptide(L)'
;MPRIYLSPSTQEYNPYVTGNGSEEYFMNLVADAMEPYLLANGIQFSRNTPDMTAASSIRQANRGDYDFYLALHSNASGPGSQGQNRGVIAFYYPTSANGRRGAEIIARNMQEIYPLPERVVTRPTTTLGEVRQPRAPAVLVEIGYHDNEADARWIESHIDAIGQNLAMSMAEYFGLPFTLSLIHI
;
A
#
# COMPACT_ATOMS: atom_id res chain seq x y z
N MET A 1 3.99 21.39 2.87
CA MET A 1 3.00 20.31 2.63
C MET A 1 3.77 19.03 2.43
N PRO A 2 3.44 17.95 3.14
CA PRO A 2 4.12 16.69 2.95
C PRO A 2 3.86 16.13 1.55
N ARG A 3 4.82 15.37 1.05
CA ARG A 3 4.78 14.78 -0.28
C ARG A 3 5.17 13.31 -0.22
N ILE A 4 4.31 12.44 -0.74
CA ILE A 4 4.57 11.01 -0.80
C ILE A 4 4.80 10.52 -2.22
N TYR A 5 5.54 9.42 -2.34
CA TYR A 5 5.61 8.67 -3.58
C TYR A 5 4.74 7.42 -3.46
N LEU A 6 3.72 7.30 -4.33
CA LEU A 6 2.86 6.13 -4.43
C LEU A 6 3.42 5.17 -5.47
N SER A 7 3.62 3.93 -5.06
CA SER A 7 4.11 2.86 -5.91
C SER A 7 3.16 1.65 -5.89
N PRO A 8 1.99 1.75 -6.55
CA PRO A 8 1.18 0.56 -6.76
C PRO A 8 1.92 -0.46 -7.62
N SER A 9 1.64 -1.75 -7.39
CA SER A 9 2.27 -2.86 -8.10
C SER A 9 2.17 -2.70 -9.61
N THR A 10 3.23 -3.07 -10.30
CA THR A 10 3.31 -3.14 -11.77
C THR A 10 3.28 -4.59 -12.28
N GLN A 11 2.85 -5.53 -11.44
CA GLN A 11 2.86 -6.98 -11.71
C GLN A 11 1.54 -7.43 -12.35
N GLU A 12 1.35 -7.12 -13.63
CA GLU A 12 0.18 -7.51 -14.42
C GLU A 12 0.04 -9.04 -14.61
N TYR A 13 1.17 -9.76 -14.45
CA TYR A 13 1.24 -11.21 -14.58
C TYR A 13 0.84 -12.00 -13.34
N ASN A 14 0.41 -11.33 -12.27
CA ASN A 14 -0.13 -11.93 -11.05
C ASN A 14 -1.66 -11.84 -11.06
N PRO A 15 -2.38 -12.84 -11.62
CA PRO A 15 -3.83 -12.80 -11.67
C PRO A 15 -4.45 -13.07 -10.30
N TYR A 16 -5.57 -12.42 -10.03
CA TYR A 16 -6.41 -12.77 -8.89
C TYR A 16 -7.12 -14.10 -9.13
N VAL A 17 -7.25 -14.89 -8.09
CA VAL A 17 -7.91 -16.21 -8.16
C VAL A 17 -9.37 -16.13 -8.65
N THR A 18 -10.01 -14.98 -8.47
CA THR A 18 -11.35 -14.69 -8.98
C THR A 18 -11.42 -14.55 -10.50
N GLY A 19 -10.28 -14.34 -11.16
CA GLY A 19 -10.24 -14.07 -12.61
C GLY A 19 -10.66 -12.65 -13.00
N ASN A 20 -10.93 -11.76 -12.06
CA ASN A 20 -11.47 -10.41 -12.34
C ASN A 20 -10.39 -9.36 -12.64
N GLY A 21 -9.12 -9.70 -12.48
CA GLY A 21 -8.00 -8.79 -12.74
C GLY A 21 -6.69 -9.29 -12.18
N SER A 22 -5.70 -8.40 -12.16
CA SER A 22 -4.34 -8.67 -11.69
C SER A 22 -3.99 -7.85 -10.45
N GLU A 23 -2.86 -8.14 -9.85
CA GLU A 23 -2.28 -7.34 -8.77
C GLU A 23 -2.08 -5.89 -9.21
N GLU A 24 -1.49 -5.67 -10.37
CA GLU A 24 -1.32 -4.33 -10.96
C GLU A 24 -2.66 -3.60 -11.06
N TYR A 25 -3.67 -4.23 -11.63
CA TYR A 25 -4.99 -3.64 -11.83
C TYR A 25 -5.63 -3.17 -10.51
N PHE A 26 -5.74 -4.06 -9.52
CA PHE A 26 -6.40 -3.73 -8.26
C PHE A 26 -5.59 -2.77 -7.38
N MET A 27 -4.26 -2.86 -7.38
CA MET A 27 -3.43 -1.92 -6.61
C MET A 27 -3.44 -0.52 -7.23
N ASN A 28 -3.59 -0.41 -8.54
CA ASN A 28 -3.81 0.88 -9.19
C ASN A 28 -5.19 1.47 -8.83
N LEU A 29 -6.24 0.66 -8.76
CA LEU A 29 -7.55 1.13 -8.26
C LEU A 29 -7.48 1.62 -6.81
N VAL A 30 -6.74 0.94 -5.95
CA VAL A 30 -6.52 1.41 -4.56
C VAL A 30 -5.80 2.75 -4.56
N ALA A 31 -4.75 2.92 -5.37
CA ALA A 31 -4.04 4.19 -5.48
C ALA A 31 -4.96 5.30 -6.02
N ASP A 32 -5.78 5.01 -7.04
CA ASP A 32 -6.79 5.95 -7.55
C ASP A 32 -7.75 6.41 -6.44
N ALA A 33 -8.20 5.48 -5.60
CA ALA A 33 -9.07 5.77 -4.47
C ALA A 33 -8.37 6.62 -3.38
N MET A 34 -7.04 6.51 -3.22
CA MET A 34 -6.28 7.32 -2.26
C MET A 34 -6.17 8.79 -2.68
N GLU A 35 -6.00 9.05 -3.98
CA GLU A 35 -5.63 10.37 -4.51
C GLU A 35 -6.53 11.52 -4.03
N PRO A 36 -7.87 11.44 -4.15
CA PRO A 36 -8.74 12.52 -3.70
C PRO A 36 -8.64 12.78 -2.19
N TYR A 37 -8.48 11.73 -1.38
CA TYR A 37 -8.32 11.88 0.07
C TYR A 37 -6.97 12.51 0.44
N LEU A 38 -5.89 12.13 -0.24
CA LEU A 38 -4.58 12.74 -0.02
C LEU A 38 -4.63 14.25 -0.30
N LEU A 39 -5.16 14.65 -1.45
CA LEU A 39 -5.26 16.06 -1.84
C LEU A 39 -6.16 16.85 -0.89
N ALA A 40 -7.32 16.31 -0.52
CA ALA A 40 -8.25 16.93 0.42
C ALA A 40 -7.62 17.17 1.80
N ASN A 41 -6.62 16.38 2.17
CA ASN A 41 -5.91 16.48 3.44
C ASN A 41 -4.53 17.14 3.34
N GLY A 42 -4.24 17.82 2.24
CA GLY A 42 -3.02 18.62 2.07
C GLY A 42 -1.75 17.78 1.86
N ILE A 43 -1.89 16.54 1.40
CA ILE A 43 -0.77 15.66 1.07
C ILE A 43 -0.59 15.62 -0.45
N GLN A 44 0.56 16.08 -0.91
CA GLN A 44 0.94 15.97 -2.33
C GLN A 44 1.49 14.58 -2.62
N PHE A 45 1.36 14.14 -3.85
CA PHE A 45 1.93 12.86 -4.27
C PHE A 45 2.47 12.91 -5.70
N SER A 46 3.38 11.98 -5.96
CA SER A 46 3.72 11.50 -7.30
C SER A 46 3.53 10.00 -7.32
N ARG A 47 3.37 9.43 -8.50
CA ARG A 47 3.01 8.03 -8.67
C ARG A 47 3.76 7.42 -9.84
N ASN A 48 4.10 6.13 -9.74
CA ASN A 48 4.58 5.36 -10.88
C ASN A 48 3.45 5.12 -11.90
N THR A 49 3.82 4.60 -13.06
CA THR A 49 2.88 4.17 -14.11
C THR A 49 2.95 2.66 -14.31
N PRO A 50 1.88 2.00 -14.83
CA PRO A 50 1.83 0.55 -14.99
C PRO A 50 2.94 -0.05 -15.87
N ASP A 51 3.49 0.71 -16.80
CA ASP A 51 4.60 0.32 -17.67
C ASP A 51 5.98 0.36 -17.00
N MET A 52 6.05 0.85 -15.77
CA MET A 52 7.28 0.87 -14.97
C MET A 52 7.50 -0.49 -14.27
N THR A 53 8.65 -0.58 -13.59
CA THR A 53 9.00 -1.69 -12.71
C THR A 53 9.20 -1.15 -11.29
N ALA A 54 9.25 -2.03 -10.29
CA ALA A 54 9.63 -1.64 -8.93
C ALA A 54 10.97 -0.89 -8.91
N ALA A 55 11.96 -1.39 -9.66
CA ALA A 55 13.28 -0.75 -9.74
C ALA A 55 13.23 0.65 -10.37
N SER A 56 12.43 0.86 -11.42
CA SER A 56 12.29 2.18 -12.04
C SER A 56 11.46 3.13 -11.17
N SER A 57 10.47 2.63 -10.44
CA SER A 57 9.70 3.38 -9.45
C SER A 57 10.61 3.92 -8.34
N ILE A 58 11.47 3.07 -7.79
CA ILE A 58 12.47 3.47 -6.79
C ILE A 58 13.42 4.54 -7.34
N ARG A 59 13.93 4.35 -8.57
CA ARG A 59 14.81 5.34 -9.20
C ARG A 59 14.11 6.68 -9.43
N GLN A 60 12.84 6.67 -9.84
CA GLN A 60 12.05 7.88 -10.00
C GLN A 60 11.86 8.60 -8.66
N ALA A 61 11.44 7.88 -7.63
CA ALA A 61 11.29 8.42 -6.28
C ALA A 61 12.60 9.02 -5.75
N ASN A 62 13.72 8.34 -5.95
CA ASN A 62 15.04 8.79 -5.47
C ASN A 62 15.61 10.01 -6.22
N ARG A 63 15.02 10.43 -7.33
CA ARG A 63 15.34 11.68 -8.03
C ARG A 63 14.56 12.89 -7.49
N GLY A 64 13.47 12.64 -6.79
CA GLY A 64 12.65 13.69 -6.17
C GLY A 64 12.85 13.73 -4.65
N ASP A 65 12.23 14.72 -4.03
CA ASP A 65 12.17 14.88 -2.59
C ASP A 65 10.79 14.44 -2.09
N TYR A 66 10.76 13.33 -1.39
CA TYR A 66 9.55 12.76 -0.80
C TYR A 66 9.76 12.51 0.69
N ASP A 67 8.70 12.76 1.46
CA ASP A 67 8.68 12.55 2.90
C ASP A 67 8.32 11.10 3.27
N PHE A 68 7.74 10.36 2.31
CA PHE A 68 7.39 8.96 2.48
C PHE A 68 7.29 8.24 1.13
N TYR A 69 7.63 6.95 1.10
CA TYR A 69 7.44 6.04 -0.03
C TYR A 69 6.46 4.93 0.37
N LEU A 70 5.35 4.84 -0.32
CA LEU A 70 4.32 3.84 -0.05
C LEU A 70 4.13 2.92 -1.25
N ALA A 71 4.53 1.66 -1.11
CA ALA A 71 4.30 0.62 -2.10
C ALA A 71 3.03 -0.18 -1.75
N LEU A 72 2.20 -0.44 -2.75
CA LEU A 72 0.95 -1.18 -2.61
C LEU A 72 1.03 -2.47 -3.43
N HIS A 73 0.92 -3.59 -2.75
CA HIS A 73 0.95 -4.94 -3.31
C HIS A 73 -0.19 -5.79 -2.76
N SER A 74 -0.50 -6.88 -3.43
CA SER A 74 -1.23 -8.01 -2.85
C SER A 74 -0.38 -9.27 -2.93
N ASN A 75 -0.44 -10.07 -1.88
CA ASN A 75 0.45 -11.20 -1.66
C ASN A 75 -0.03 -12.45 -2.38
N ALA A 76 0.87 -13.42 -2.50
CA ALA A 76 0.55 -14.78 -2.91
C ALA A 76 1.20 -15.78 -1.96
N SER A 77 0.52 -16.89 -1.73
CA SER A 77 1.07 -18.02 -0.98
C SER A 77 2.22 -18.67 -1.76
N GLY A 78 3.23 -19.12 -1.04
CA GLY A 78 4.33 -19.87 -1.65
C GLY A 78 3.93 -21.22 -2.23
N PRO A 79 4.84 -21.88 -2.98
CA PRO A 79 4.59 -23.19 -3.54
C PRO A 79 4.10 -24.20 -2.49
N GLY A 80 3.07 -24.96 -2.83
CA GLY A 80 2.45 -25.96 -1.95
C GLY A 80 1.43 -25.43 -0.94
N SER A 81 1.25 -24.11 -0.85
CA SER A 81 0.27 -23.48 0.05
C SER A 81 -0.68 -22.50 -0.66
N GLN A 82 -0.84 -22.66 -1.98
CA GLN A 82 -1.70 -21.81 -2.79
C GLN A 82 -3.10 -21.70 -2.19
N GLY A 83 -3.59 -20.48 -2.05
CA GLY A 83 -4.91 -20.16 -1.52
C GLY A 83 -5.10 -20.35 -0.01
N GLN A 84 -4.07 -20.78 0.73
CA GLN A 84 -4.20 -21.10 2.15
C GLN A 84 -3.94 -19.91 3.07
N ASN A 85 -3.13 -18.95 2.64
CA ASN A 85 -2.76 -17.80 3.47
C ASN A 85 -3.73 -16.63 3.29
N ARG A 86 -3.91 -15.86 4.36
CA ARG A 86 -4.69 -14.63 4.42
C ARG A 86 -4.00 -13.63 5.33
N GLY A 87 -4.25 -12.37 5.11
CA GLY A 87 -3.78 -11.31 6.01
C GLY A 87 -3.19 -10.12 5.29
N VAL A 88 -2.90 -9.08 6.06
CA VAL A 88 -2.26 -7.84 5.61
C VAL A 88 -0.91 -7.72 6.32
N ILE A 89 0.13 -7.39 5.57
CA ILE A 89 1.48 -7.24 6.13
C ILE A 89 2.04 -5.87 5.72
N ALA A 90 2.39 -5.04 6.68
CA ALA A 90 3.12 -3.80 6.44
C ALA A 90 4.61 -4.04 6.69
N PHE A 91 5.40 -4.06 5.61
CA PHE A 91 6.85 -4.27 5.67
C PHE A 91 7.60 -2.94 5.81
N TYR A 92 8.64 -2.94 6.62
CA TYR A 92 9.53 -1.79 6.81
C TYR A 92 11.00 -2.24 6.91
N TYR A 93 11.93 -1.30 6.69
CA TYR A 93 13.35 -1.60 6.85
C TYR A 93 13.74 -1.59 8.34
N PRO A 94 14.47 -2.60 8.85
CA PRO A 94 14.69 -2.79 10.31
C PRO A 94 15.27 -1.59 11.05
N THR A 95 16.14 -0.83 10.39
CA THR A 95 16.81 0.35 11.02
C THR A 95 16.08 1.66 10.75
N SER A 96 14.97 1.66 10.01
CA SER A 96 14.17 2.84 9.73
C SER A 96 13.11 3.05 10.81
N ALA A 97 13.38 3.91 11.77
CA ALA A 97 12.41 4.25 12.81
C ALA A 97 11.13 4.88 12.24
N ASN A 98 11.28 5.75 11.23
CA ASN A 98 10.14 6.37 10.55
C ASN A 98 9.36 5.38 9.67
N GLY A 99 10.04 4.47 8.97
CA GLY A 99 9.39 3.39 8.23
C GLY A 99 8.60 2.47 9.16
N ARG A 100 9.18 2.08 10.29
CA ARG A 100 8.50 1.29 11.33
C ARG A 100 7.25 2.02 11.85
N ARG A 101 7.36 3.29 12.19
CA ARG A 101 6.22 4.09 12.66
C ARG A 101 5.10 4.15 11.61
N GLY A 102 5.45 4.34 10.34
CA GLY A 102 4.48 4.30 9.24
C GLY A 102 3.80 2.94 9.11
N ALA A 103 4.57 1.85 9.19
CA ALA A 103 4.03 0.48 9.13
C ALA A 103 3.07 0.18 10.30
N GLU A 104 3.42 0.61 11.52
CA GLU A 104 2.59 0.43 12.71
C GLU A 104 1.26 1.20 12.62
N ILE A 105 1.28 2.43 12.09
CA ILE A 105 0.07 3.23 11.86
C ILE A 105 -0.82 2.54 10.82
N ILE A 106 -0.26 2.16 9.68
CA ILE A 106 -0.99 1.48 8.60
C ILE A 106 -1.61 0.17 9.11
N ALA A 107 -0.84 -0.65 9.79
CA ALA A 107 -1.34 -1.93 10.30
C ALA A 107 -2.49 -1.74 11.29
N ARG A 108 -2.34 -0.83 12.27
CA ARG A 108 -3.40 -0.54 13.25
C ARG A 108 -4.69 -0.07 12.56
N ASN A 109 -4.59 0.82 11.59
CA ASN A 109 -5.77 1.32 10.88
C ASN A 109 -6.39 0.24 9.97
N MET A 110 -5.58 -0.60 9.34
CA MET A 110 -6.07 -1.74 8.56
C MET A 110 -6.81 -2.79 9.40
N GLN A 111 -6.44 -2.95 10.67
CA GLN A 111 -7.17 -3.85 11.59
C GLN A 111 -8.64 -3.46 11.73
N GLU A 112 -8.99 -2.20 11.54
CA GLU A 112 -10.36 -1.71 11.66
C GLU A 112 -11.27 -2.13 10.50
N ILE A 113 -10.70 -2.41 9.33
CA ILE A 113 -11.46 -2.73 8.11
C ILE A 113 -11.23 -4.14 7.58
N TYR A 114 -10.13 -4.80 7.96
CA TYR A 114 -9.83 -6.14 7.50
C TYR A 114 -10.60 -7.20 8.32
N PRO A 115 -11.22 -8.23 7.68
CA PRO A 115 -12.09 -9.19 8.36
C PRO A 115 -11.45 -10.03 9.46
N LEU A 116 -10.12 -10.18 9.43
CA LEU A 116 -9.34 -10.95 10.39
C LEU A 116 -8.25 -10.04 11.00
N PRO A 117 -8.61 -9.12 11.92
CA PRO A 117 -7.67 -8.11 12.43
C PRO A 117 -6.42 -8.71 13.06
N GLU A 118 -6.50 -9.91 13.63
CA GLU A 118 -5.35 -10.64 14.19
C GLU A 118 -4.32 -11.06 13.13
N ARG A 119 -4.70 -11.02 11.84
CA ARG A 119 -3.82 -11.32 10.71
C ARG A 119 -3.28 -10.07 10.01
N VAL A 120 -3.47 -8.92 10.61
CA VAL A 120 -2.84 -7.67 10.16
C VAL A 120 -1.62 -7.42 11.02
N VAL A 121 -0.43 -7.50 10.42
CA VAL A 121 0.84 -7.44 11.14
C VAL A 121 1.86 -6.52 10.47
N THR A 122 2.86 -6.11 11.22
CA THR A 122 4.07 -5.46 10.69
C THR A 122 5.21 -6.45 10.63
N ARG A 123 6.12 -6.33 9.65
CA ARG A 123 7.34 -7.15 9.58
C ARG A 123 8.53 -6.35 9.10
N PRO A 124 9.69 -6.46 9.76
CA PRO A 124 10.93 -5.95 9.22
C PRO A 124 11.39 -6.81 8.03
N THR A 125 12.00 -6.17 7.03
CA THR A 125 12.59 -6.87 5.90
C THR A 125 13.83 -6.16 5.37
N THR A 126 14.82 -6.93 4.93
CA THR A 126 16.03 -6.44 4.24
C THR A 126 16.07 -6.85 2.77
N THR A 127 15.10 -7.63 2.30
CA THR A 127 15.10 -8.24 0.96
C THR A 127 14.22 -7.50 -0.05
N LEU A 128 13.15 -6.83 0.40
CA LEU A 128 12.27 -6.10 -0.51
C LEU A 128 12.91 -4.78 -0.95
N GLY A 129 13.12 -4.62 -2.26
CA GLY A 129 13.75 -3.44 -2.86
C GLY A 129 13.01 -2.14 -2.53
N GLU A 130 11.68 -2.15 -2.61
CA GLU A 130 10.84 -0.97 -2.35
C GLU A 130 10.76 -0.57 -0.87
N VAL A 131 11.33 -1.36 0.03
CA VAL A 131 11.51 -1.02 1.44
C VAL A 131 12.94 -0.57 1.72
N ARG A 132 13.93 -1.21 1.06
CA ARG A 132 15.35 -1.02 1.33
C ARG A 132 15.98 0.16 0.58
N GLN A 133 15.55 0.41 -0.67
CA GLN A 133 16.25 1.30 -1.60
C GLN A 133 15.71 2.73 -1.69
N PRO A 134 14.44 3.05 -1.35
CA PRO A 134 14.01 4.43 -1.30
C PRO A 134 14.82 5.24 -0.30
N ARG A 135 15.14 6.52 -0.65
CA ARG A 135 15.76 7.46 0.28
C ARG A 135 14.81 7.92 1.36
N ALA A 136 13.54 8.09 1.01
CA ALA A 136 12.48 8.39 1.96
C ALA A 136 12.19 7.18 2.86
N PRO A 137 11.67 7.40 4.07
CA PRO A 137 11.08 6.32 4.86
C PRO A 137 10.06 5.55 4.02
N ALA A 138 10.15 4.23 4.02
CA ALA A 138 9.38 3.40 3.10
C ALA A 138 8.62 2.30 3.82
N VAL A 139 7.41 2.04 3.34
CA VAL A 139 6.58 0.90 3.71
C VAL A 139 6.05 0.24 2.45
N LEU A 140 6.09 -1.09 2.40
CA LEU A 140 5.39 -1.89 1.41
C LEU A 140 4.26 -2.62 2.13
N VAL A 141 3.04 -2.40 1.67
CA VAL A 141 1.86 -3.08 2.22
C VAL A 141 1.43 -4.19 1.28
N GLU A 142 1.43 -5.41 1.80
CA GLU A 142 0.76 -6.56 1.18
C GLU A 142 -0.69 -6.56 1.65
N ILE A 143 -1.59 -6.09 0.80
CA ILE A 143 -3.01 -5.92 1.08
C ILE A 143 -3.74 -7.22 0.75
N GLY A 144 -3.76 -8.16 1.69
CA GLY A 144 -4.38 -9.47 1.46
C GLY A 144 -3.61 -10.37 0.50
N TYR A 145 -4.14 -11.56 0.27
CA TYR A 145 -3.58 -12.57 -0.63
C TYR A 145 -4.47 -12.75 -1.86
N HIS A 146 -3.97 -12.38 -3.05
CA HIS A 146 -4.74 -12.45 -4.28
C HIS A 146 -5.01 -13.88 -4.78
N ASP A 147 -4.27 -14.87 -4.28
CA ASP A 147 -4.50 -16.30 -4.55
C ASP A 147 -5.49 -16.96 -3.57
N ASN A 148 -5.92 -16.23 -2.53
CA ASN A 148 -7.00 -16.65 -1.62
C ASN A 148 -8.31 -15.98 -2.02
N GLU A 149 -9.36 -16.78 -2.23
CA GLU A 149 -10.65 -16.27 -2.73
C GLU A 149 -11.30 -15.24 -1.79
N ALA A 150 -11.22 -15.44 -0.48
CA ALA A 150 -11.83 -14.52 0.48
C ALA A 150 -11.10 -13.17 0.53
N ASP A 151 -9.77 -13.17 0.47
CA ASP A 151 -8.96 -11.95 0.44
C ASP A 151 -9.10 -11.23 -0.91
N ALA A 152 -9.08 -11.97 -2.03
CA ALA A 152 -9.29 -11.39 -3.35
C ALA A 152 -10.64 -10.68 -3.42
N ARG A 153 -11.74 -11.34 -3.01
CA ARG A 153 -13.08 -10.73 -2.98
C ARG A 153 -13.18 -9.54 -2.03
N TRP A 154 -12.50 -9.60 -0.89
CA TRP A 154 -12.46 -8.47 0.05
C TRP A 154 -11.80 -7.26 -0.58
N ILE A 155 -10.64 -7.42 -1.22
CA ILE A 155 -9.95 -6.33 -1.92
C ILE A 155 -10.87 -5.74 -3.01
N GLU A 156 -11.41 -6.60 -3.89
CA GLU A 156 -12.27 -6.19 -5.00
C GLU A 156 -13.48 -5.38 -4.56
N SER A 157 -14.07 -5.70 -3.42
CA SER A 157 -15.27 -5.05 -2.90
C SER A 157 -15.01 -3.89 -1.95
N HIS A 158 -13.75 -3.60 -1.57
CA HIS A 158 -13.39 -2.59 -0.57
C HIS A 158 -12.33 -1.59 -1.07
N ILE A 159 -12.22 -1.40 -2.38
CA ILE A 159 -11.20 -0.52 -2.99
C ILE A 159 -11.22 0.88 -2.37
N ASP A 160 -12.39 1.53 -2.29
CA ASP A 160 -12.51 2.88 -1.74
C ASP A 160 -12.19 2.90 -0.24
N ALA A 161 -12.72 1.95 0.52
CA ALA A 161 -12.44 1.85 1.96
C ALA A 161 -10.94 1.63 2.26
N ILE A 162 -10.27 0.80 1.47
CA ILE A 162 -8.83 0.56 1.59
C ILE A 162 -8.05 1.84 1.24
N GLY A 163 -8.39 2.48 0.13
CA GLY A 163 -7.75 3.74 -0.29
C GLY A 163 -7.91 4.86 0.74
N GLN A 164 -9.11 5.04 1.25
CA GLN A 164 -9.42 6.00 2.33
C GLN A 164 -8.61 5.70 3.59
N ASN A 165 -8.56 4.45 4.02
CA ASN A 165 -7.84 4.01 5.22
C ASN A 165 -6.33 4.28 5.10
N LEU A 166 -5.74 3.99 3.95
CA LEU A 166 -4.32 4.28 3.68
C LEU A 166 -4.04 5.79 3.63
N ALA A 167 -4.91 6.58 3.02
CA ALA A 167 -4.77 8.04 3.02
C ALA A 167 -4.90 8.63 4.43
N MET A 168 -5.82 8.13 5.23
CA MET A 168 -5.96 8.47 6.65
C MET A 168 -4.68 8.12 7.42
N SER A 169 -4.10 6.97 7.16
CA SER A 169 -2.84 6.54 7.78
C SER A 169 -1.68 7.48 7.43
N MET A 170 -1.63 7.99 6.21
CA MET A 170 -0.62 8.99 5.82
C MET A 170 -0.87 10.33 6.50
N ALA A 171 -2.10 10.79 6.61
CA ALA A 171 -2.43 12.01 7.34
C ALA A 171 -2.01 11.88 8.82
N GLU A 172 -2.31 10.77 9.47
CA GLU A 172 -1.87 10.48 10.83
C GLU A 172 -0.35 10.45 10.97
N TYR A 173 0.34 9.81 10.02
CA TYR A 173 1.80 9.78 9.99
C TYR A 173 2.43 11.17 9.98
N PHE A 174 1.83 12.11 9.25
CA PHE A 174 2.29 13.50 9.17
C PHE A 174 1.71 14.40 10.25
N GLY A 175 0.89 13.88 11.16
CA GLY A 175 0.26 14.68 12.22
C GLY A 175 -0.80 15.67 11.69
N LEU A 176 -1.42 15.34 10.56
CA LEU A 176 -2.49 16.15 9.95
C LEU A 176 -3.86 15.64 10.41
N PRO A 177 -4.85 16.54 10.62
CA PRO A 177 -6.23 16.11 10.80
C PRO A 177 -6.73 15.46 9.51
N PHE A 178 -7.55 14.41 9.64
CA PHE A 178 -8.12 13.73 8.49
C PHE A 178 -9.57 14.13 8.28
N THR A 179 -9.89 14.61 7.09
CA THR A 179 -11.23 14.98 6.67
C THR A 179 -11.76 14.01 5.64
N LEU A 180 -12.91 13.41 5.92
CA LEU A 180 -13.64 12.51 5.00
C LEU A 180 -14.37 13.27 3.89
N SER A 181 -14.66 14.55 4.12
CA SER A 181 -15.38 15.38 3.15
C SER A 181 -14.48 15.67 1.94
N LEU A 182 -14.75 14.99 0.85
CA LEU A 182 -14.26 15.39 -0.46
C LEU A 182 -15.09 16.62 -0.85
N ILE A 183 -14.54 17.82 -0.59
CA ILE A 183 -15.15 19.05 -1.07
C ILE A 183 -15.10 18.99 -2.59
N HIS A 184 -16.25 18.83 -3.21
CA HIS A 184 -16.36 19.04 -4.64
C HIS A 184 -16.08 20.53 -4.92
N ILE A 185 -14.85 20.82 -5.33
CA ILE A 185 -14.47 22.13 -5.87
C ILE A 185 -14.86 22.18 -7.32
#